data_c23d670027eae8e0d96a0585c5be3f39
#
_entry.id   c23d670027eae8e0d96a0585c5be3f39
#
_cell.length_a   1.000
_cell.length_b   1.000
_cell.length_c   1.000
_cell.angle_alpha   90.00
_cell.angle_beta   90.00
_cell.angle_gamma   90.00
#
_symmetry.space_group_name_H-M   'P 1'
#
loop_
_entity.id
_entity.type
_entity.pdbx_description
1 polymer ?
#
loop_
_entity_poly.entity_id
_entity_poly.type
_entity_poly.pdbx_seq_one_letter_code
_entity_poly.pdbx_strand_id
1 'polypeptide(L)'
;QRVNRVSIGHSIEGWGTVNDYIRYPAQWNSILPNLKKFHTYAQENKSVDSSLIMCIMSLNYLDFPNALLKMHKEFPSFDFHVEPLHQPRQLRVNGLTRSQLELGLFRLNMVLRELREHITSKLENIKRFYQQSADQGTNQETRTKLIEYCSHMDHVRGINIQNYIPELQLNTQDRKINA
;
A
#
# COMPACT_ATOMS: atom_id res chain seq x y z
N GLN A 1 -17.08 -24.48 -24.19
CA GLN A 1 -15.71 -23.97 -24.15
C GLN A 1 -15.08 -24.40 -22.81
N ARG A 2 -13.93 -25.05 -22.86
CA ARG A 2 -13.15 -25.35 -21.64
C ARG A 2 -12.20 -24.18 -21.39
N VAL A 3 -12.22 -23.60 -20.18
CA VAL A 3 -11.24 -22.61 -19.75
C VAL A 3 -9.97 -23.39 -19.40
N ASN A 4 -8.87 -23.14 -20.14
CA ASN A 4 -7.62 -23.87 -19.94
C ASN A 4 -6.74 -23.24 -18.83
N ARG A 5 -6.93 -21.95 -18.51
CA ARG A 5 -6.15 -21.23 -17.50
C ARG A 5 -7.00 -20.11 -16.89
N VAL A 6 -6.89 -19.91 -15.58
CA VAL A 6 -7.56 -18.85 -14.84
C VAL A 6 -6.50 -18.00 -14.16
N SER A 7 -6.53 -16.69 -14.33
CA SER A 7 -5.67 -15.75 -13.62
C SER A 7 -6.51 -14.93 -12.65
N ILE A 8 -6.13 -14.92 -11.38
CA ILE A 8 -6.85 -14.22 -10.31
C ILE A 8 -5.94 -13.21 -9.64
N GLY A 9 -6.34 -11.93 -9.70
CA GLY A 9 -5.68 -10.85 -9.00
C GLY A 9 -6.38 -10.53 -7.68
N HIS A 10 -5.63 -10.52 -6.59
CA HIS A 10 -6.11 -10.13 -5.26
C HIS A 10 -5.68 -8.68 -4.98
N SER A 11 -6.66 -7.78 -4.92
CA SER A 11 -6.38 -6.37 -4.62
C SER A 11 -6.20 -6.17 -3.11
N ILE A 12 -4.99 -5.87 -2.70
CA ILE A 12 -4.58 -5.66 -1.30
C ILE A 12 -3.75 -4.37 -1.22
N GLU A 13 -4.05 -3.49 -0.26
CA GLU A 13 -3.38 -2.18 -0.19
C GLU A 13 -2.43 -2.05 1.02
N GLY A 14 -2.31 -3.07 1.85
CA GLY A 14 -1.44 -3.07 3.03
C GLY A 14 -1.57 -4.36 3.82
N TRP A 15 -0.92 -4.42 4.97
CA TRP A 15 -1.04 -5.53 5.91
C TRP A 15 -1.82 -5.11 7.15
N GLY A 16 -2.76 -5.94 7.60
CA GLY A 16 -3.49 -5.69 8.85
C GLY A 16 -4.36 -4.44 8.79
N THR A 17 -4.24 -3.61 9.82
CA THR A 17 -5.07 -2.42 10.02
C THR A 17 -4.95 -1.38 8.90
N VAL A 18 -3.80 -1.27 8.24
CA VAL A 18 -3.63 -0.39 7.08
C VAL A 18 -4.58 -0.81 5.95
N ASN A 19 -4.65 -2.10 5.65
CA ASN A 19 -5.59 -2.61 4.66
C ASN A 19 -7.05 -2.39 5.09
N ASP A 20 -7.36 -2.59 6.37
CA ASP A 20 -8.71 -2.41 6.92
C ASP A 20 -9.18 -0.96 6.76
N TYR A 21 -8.30 0.02 7.00
CA TYR A 21 -8.64 1.42 6.79
C TYR A 21 -8.89 1.75 5.33
N ILE A 22 -7.98 1.33 4.43
CA ILE A 22 -8.06 1.68 3.01
C ILE A 22 -9.24 0.98 2.34
N ARG A 23 -9.46 -0.28 2.66
CA ARG A 23 -10.50 -1.13 2.05
C ARG A 23 -11.75 -1.32 2.91
N TYR A 24 -12.04 -0.35 3.78
CA TYR A 24 -13.24 -0.38 4.60
C TYR A 24 -14.50 -0.73 3.76
N PRO A 25 -15.40 -1.62 4.25
CA PRO A 25 -15.45 -2.25 5.59
C PRO A 25 -14.74 -3.63 5.67
N ALA A 26 -13.89 -3.98 4.72
CA ALA A 26 -13.17 -5.24 4.73
C ALA A 26 -12.27 -5.36 5.98
N GLN A 27 -12.12 -6.57 6.49
CA GLN A 27 -11.32 -6.85 7.68
C GLN A 27 -10.21 -7.85 7.37
N TRP A 28 -8.99 -7.50 7.71
CA TRP A 28 -7.81 -8.31 7.46
C TRP A 28 -7.92 -9.73 8.03
N ASN A 29 -8.49 -9.83 9.23
CA ASN A 29 -8.69 -11.12 9.88
C ASN A 29 -9.61 -12.07 9.10
N SER A 30 -10.45 -11.54 8.22
CA SER A 30 -11.30 -12.33 7.31
C SER A 30 -10.62 -12.54 5.94
N ILE A 31 -9.80 -11.58 5.50
CA ILE A 31 -9.10 -11.62 4.21
C ILE A 31 -7.94 -12.64 4.24
N LEU A 32 -7.07 -12.55 5.24
CA LEU A 32 -5.86 -13.36 5.32
C LEU A 32 -6.11 -14.88 5.28
N PRO A 33 -7.07 -15.45 6.03
CA PRO A 33 -7.39 -16.88 5.93
C PRO A 33 -7.85 -17.30 4.53
N ASN A 34 -8.59 -16.43 3.82
CA ASN A 34 -9.05 -16.71 2.47
C ASN A 34 -7.90 -16.65 1.45
N LEU A 35 -6.99 -15.69 1.59
CA LEU A 35 -5.77 -15.63 0.77
C LEU A 35 -4.92 -16.89 0.96
N LYS A 36 -4.76 -17.38 2.21
CA LYS A 36 -4.02 -18.63 2.50
C LYS A 36 -4.66 -19.83 1.84
N LYS A 37 -5.97 -20.00 1.96
CA LYS A 37 -6.71 -21.08 1.28
C LYS A 37 -6.53 -21.02 -0.22
N PHE A 38 -6.60 -19.82 -0.77
CA PHE A 38 -6.45 -19.62 -2.22
C PHE A 38 -5.01 -19.87 -2.68
N HIS A 39 -4.02 -19.48 -1.90
CA HIS A 39 -2.61 -19.76 -2.16
C HIS A 39 -2.35 -21.27 -2.24
N THR A 40 -2.83 -22.04 -1.25
CA THR A 40 -2.75 -23.50 -1.27
C THR A 40 -3.41 -24.10 -2.52
N TYR A 41 -4.64 -23.62 -2.82
CA TYR A 41 -5.37 -24.10 -3.99
C TYR A 41 -4.61 -23.81 -5.30
N ALA A 42 -4.03 -22.63 -5.45
CA ALA A 42 -3.26 -22.25 -6.65
C ALA A 42 -1.97 -23.09 -6.79
N GLN A 43 -1.33 -23.45 -5.68
CA GLN A 43 -0.15 -24.35 -5.70
C GLN A 43 -0.50 -25.78 -6.18
N GLU A 44 -1.68 -26.27 -5.83
CA GLU A 44 -2.16 -27.58 -6.22
C GLU A 44 -2.70 -27.63 -7.67
N ASN A 45 -3.07 -26.49 -8.24
CA ASN A 45 -3.74 -26.38 -9.53
C ASN A 45 -2.95 -25.55 -10.54
N LYS A 46 -2.14 -26.22 -11.38
CA LYS A 46 -1.28 -25.58 -12.40
C LYS A 46 -2.03 -24.73 -13.44
N SER A 47 -3.34 -24.86 -13.53
CA SER A 47 -4.20 -24.06 -14.41
C SER A 47 -4.65 -22.73 -13.76
N VAL A 48 -4.25 -22.47 -12.51
CA VAL A 48 -4.61 -21.26 -11.77
C VAL A 48 -3.36 -20.44 -11.49
N ASP A 49 -3.32 -19.23 -12.04
CA ASP A 49 -2.32 -18.23 -11.68
C ASP A 49 -2.89 -17.27 -10.62
N SER A 50 -2.06 -16.84 -9.72
CA SER A 50 -2.45 -15.92 -8.66
C SER A 50 -1.46 -14.77 -8.51
N SER A 51 -1.99 -13.57 -8.35
CA SER A 51 -1.18 -12.37 -8.15
C SER A 51 -1.76 -11.46 -7.08
N LEU A 52 -0.90 -10.68 -6.41
CA LEU A 52 -1.27 -9.57 -5.55
C LEU A 52 -1.19 -8.28 -6.35
N ILE A 53 -2.26 -7.51 -6.35
CA ILE A 53 -2.34 -6.20 -7.00
C ILE A 53 -2.39 -5.15 -5.90
N MET A 54 -1.41 -4.24 -5.90
CA MET A 54 -1.24 -3.23 -4.85
C MET A 54 -1.07 -1.84 -5.49
N CYS A 55 -1.74 -0.83 -4.93
CA CYS A 55 -1.51 0.57 -5.29
C CYS A 55 -0.73 1.28 -4.18
N ILE A 56 0.36 1.98 -4.55
CA ILE A 56 1.10 2.83 -3.62
C ILE A 56 0.43 4.20 -3.55
N MET A 57 -0.02 4.57 -2.36
CA MET A 57 -0.69 5.85 -2.08
C MET A 57 -0.22 6.43 -0.73
N SER A 58 -0.59 7.67 -0.43
CA SER A 58 -0.23 8.32 0.85
C SER A 58 -0.57 7.47 2.07
N LEU A 59 -1.70 6.75 2.05
CA LEU A 59 -2.20 5.98 3.18
C LEU A 59 -1.36 4.74 3.50
N ASN A 60 -0.69 4.15 2.52
CA ASN A 60 0.12 2.95 2.72
C ASN A 60 1.62 3.15 2.45
N TYR A 61 2.06 4.31 1.99
CA TYR A 61 3.44 4.56 1.58
C TYR A 61 4.48 4.15 2.63
N LEU A 62 4.21 4.46 3.91
CA LEU A 62 5.12 4.13 5.02
C LEU A 62 5.08 2.65 5.39
N ASP A 63 3.93 1.99 5.28
CA ASP A 63 3.76 0.57 5.60
C ASP A 63 4.02 -0.36 4.41
N PHE A 64 3.89 0.15 3.18
CA PHE A 64 4.00 -0.65 1.96
C PHE A 64 5.26 -1.53 1.92
N PRO A 65 6.47 -1.06 2.28
CA PRO A 65 7.66 -1.93 2.29
C PRO A 65 7.50 -3.14 3.20
N ASN A 66 6.97 -2.93 4.42
CA ASN A 66 6.73 -4.02 5.37
C ASN A 66 5.61 -4.96 4.88
N ALA A 67 4.54 -4.40 4.31
CA ALA A 67 3.46 -5.19 3.73
C ALA A 67 3.98 -6.08 2.60
N LEU A 68 4.80 -5.53 1.70
CA LEU A 68 5.44 -6.26 0.61
C LEU A 68 6.28 -7.44 1.13
N LEU A 69 7.11 -7.21 2.15
CA LEU A 69 7.95 -8.24 2.75
C LEU A 69 7.11 -9.36 3.38
N LYS A 70 6.08 -8.98 4.15
CA LYS A 70 5.16 -9.96 4.78
C LYS A 70 4.41 -10.76 3.73
N MET A 71 3.90 -10.11 2.68
CA MET A 71 3.21 -10.77 1.58
C MET A 71 4.12 -11.75 0.86
N HIS A 72 5.37 -11.36 0.58
CA HIS A 72 6.34 -12.24 -0.06
C HIS A 72 6.67 -13.48 0.79
N LYS A 73 6.80 -13.31 2.11
CA LYS A 73 7.06 -14.42 3.03
C LYS A 73 5.87 -15.37 3.15
N GLU A 74 4.67 -14.83 3.19
CA GLU A 74 3.44 -15.59 3.39
C GLU A 74 2.95 -16.27 2.09
N PHE A 75 3.17 -15.61 0.93
CA PHE A 75 2.69 -16.04 -0.38
C PHE A 75 3.82 -16.06 -1.43
N PRO A 76 4.85 -16.90 -1.26
CA PRO A 76 6.05 -16.86 -2.11
C PRO A 76 5.79 -17.22 -3.58
N SER A 77 4.68 -17.89 -3.90
CA SER A 77 4.31 -18.26 -5.27
C SER A 77 3.41 -17.22 -5.96
N PHE A 78 2.92 -16.19 -5.24
CA PHE A 78 2.13 -15.14 -5.86
C PHE A 78 3.03 -14.15 -6.61
N ASP A 79 2.58 -13.76 -7.78
CA ASP A 79 3.18 -12.64 -8.50
C ASP A 79 2.72 -11.30 -7.90
N PHE A 80 3.53 -10.24 -8.07
CA PHE A 80 3.25 -8.91 -7.54
C PHE A 80 3.10 -7.93 -8.69
N HIS A 81 1.95 -7.23 -8.71
CA HIS A 81 1.68 -6.09 -9.58
C HIS A 81 1.51 -4.87 -8.70
N VAL A 82 2.44 -3.94 -8.82
CA VAL A 82 2.47 -2.74 -7.96
C VAL A 82 2.55 -1.50 -8.83
N GLU A 83 1.61 -0.58 -8.61
CA GLU A 83 1.51 0.66 -9.36
C GLU A 83 1.32 1.85 -8.41
N PRO A 84 1.94 3.02 -8.69
CA PRO A 84 1.62 4.25 -8.00
C PRO A 84 0.19 4.71 -8.27
N LEU A 85 -0.51 5.20 -7.25
CA LEU A 85 -1.86 5.74 -7.41
C LEU A 85 -1.84 7.09 -8.13
N HIS A 86 -2.52 7.17 -9.27
CA HIS A 86 -2.67 8.42 -10.03
C HIS A 86 -3.97 9.16 -9.72
N GLN A 87 -5.03 8.46 -9.38
CA GLN A 87 -6.33 9.00 -9.02
C GLN A 87 -6.92 8.19 -7.85
N PRO A 88 -7.60 8.83 -6.91
CA PRO A 88 -7.87 10.27 -6.81
C PRO A 88 -6.62 11.06 -6.33
N ARG A 89 -6.48 12.32 -6.78
CA ARG A 89 -5.27 13.14 -6.57
C ARG A 89 -4.90 13.35 -5.10
N GLN A 90 -5.89 13.49 -4.22
CA GLN A 90 -5.68 13.70 -2.78
C GLN A 90 -4.98 12.52 -2.08
N LEU A 91 -4.97 11.34 -2.67
CA LEU A 91 -4.28 10.17 -2.12
C LEU A 91 -2.88 9.94 -2.72
N ARG A 92 -2.40 10.83 -3.58
CA ARG A 92 -1.04 10.74 -4.10
C ARG A 92 0.00 10.93 -3.01
N VAL A 93 1.13 10.24 -3.13
CA VAL A 93 2.20 10.25 -2.11
C VAL A 93 2.81 11.63 -1.88
N ASN A 94 2.76 12.55 -2.83
CA ASN A 94 3.25 13.92 -2.66
C ASN A 94 2.45 14.77 -1.67
N GLY A 95 1.36 14.26 -1.11
CA GLY A 95 0.68 14.82 0.07
C GLY A 95 1.37 14.49 1.40
N LEU A 96 2.38 13.63 1.41
CA LEU A 96 3.18 13.32 2.60
C LEU A 96 4.23 14.41 2.86
N THR A 97 4.66 14.54 4.13
CA THR A 97 5.78 15.42 4.47
C THR A 97 7.08 14.88 3.89
N ARG A 98 8.07 15.76 3.71
CA ARG A 98 9.39 15.36 3.24
C ARG A 98 10.01 14.27 4.12
N SER A 99 9.92 14.41 5.44
CA SER A 99 10.40 13.40 6.38
C SER A 99 9.69 12.05 6.24
N GLN A 100 8.38 12.04 5.94
CA GLN A 100 7.65 10.80 5.67
C GLN A 100 8.08 10.17 4.35
N LEU A 101 8.33 10.96 3.30
CA LEU A 101 8.82 10.46 2.01
C LEU A 101 10.22 9.85 2.15
N GLU A 102 11.13 10.51 2.86
CA GLU A 102 12.48 10.02 3.15
C GLU A 102 12.45 8.75 4.01
N LEU A 103 11.58 8.70 5.02
CA LEU A 103 11.39 7.50 5.85
C LEU A 103 10.87 6.31 5.04
N GLY A 104 9.89 6.54 4.17
CA GLY A 104 9.37 5.48 3.29
C GLY A 104 10.45 4.93 2.35
N LEU A 105 11.26 5.80 1.74
CA LEU A 105 12.40 5.41 0.90
C LEU A 105 13.43 4.60 1.69
N PHE A 106 13.76 5.03 2.91
CA PHE A 106 14.68 4.30 3.79
C PHE A 106 14.15 2.89 4.08
N ARG A 107 12.88 2.76 4.46
CA ARG A 107 12.23 1.47 4.73
C ARG A 107 12.22 0.55 3.51
N LEU A 108 11.91 1.11 2.34
CA LEU A 108 11.94 0.33 1.10
C LEU A 108 13.35 -0.21 0.83
N ASN A 109 14.39 0.61 0.98
CA ASN A 109 15.77 0.17 0.78
C ASN A 109 16.18 -0.94 1.76
N MET A 110 15.70 -0.90 3.01
CA MET A 110 15.94 -1.97 3.98
C MET A 110 15.26 -3.30 3.55
N VAL A 111 14.01 -3.21 3.13
CA VAL A 111 13.25 -4.39 2.67
C VAL A 111 13.85 -4.98 1.39
N LEU A 112 14.27 -4.14 0.44
CA LEU A 112 14.91 -4.62 -0.81
C LEU A 112 16.22 -5.37 -0.57
N ARG A 113 16.95 -5.05 0.51
CA ARG A 113 18.15 -5.82 0.92
C ARG A 113 17.79 -7.21 1.46
N GLU A 114 16.61 -7.36 2.07
CA GLU A 114 16.13 -8.64 2.60
C GLU A 114 15.48 -9.51 1.51
N LEU A 115 14.82 -8.88 0.55
CA LEU A 115 14.23 -9.53 -0.63
C LEU A 115 15.36 -9.85 -1.62
N ARG A 116 15.79 -11.13 -1.68
CA ARG A 116 16.86 -11.59 -2.57
C ARG A 116 16.55 -11.34 -4.06
N GLU A 117 17.58 -11.36 -4.90
CA GLU A 117 17.68 -10.93 -6.31
C GLU A 117 16.49 -11.23 -7.26
N HIS A 118 15.69 -12.26 -7.00
CA HIS A 118 14.61 -12.67 -7.92
C HIS A 118 13.43 -11.69 -7.99
N ILE A 119 13.26 -10.80 -7.00
CA ILE A 119 12.18 -9.81 -6.96
C ILE A 119 12.70 -8.41 -7.25
N THR A 120 13.98 -8.15 -7.04
CA THR A 120 14.57 -6.80 -7.17
C THR A 120 14.36 -6.19 -8.55
N SER A 121 14.47 -6.94 -9.63
CA SER A 121 14.24 -6.41 -10.99
C SER A 121 12.80 -5.90 -11.20
N LYS A 122 11.81 -6.59 -10.64
CA LYS A 122 10.40 -6.16 -10.70
C LYS A 122 10.14 -4.92 -9.83
N LEU A 123 10.95 -4.72 -8.79
CA LEU A 123 10.79 -3.64 -7.81
C LEU A 123 11.63 -2.39 -8.14
N GLU A 124 12.47 -2.40 -9.18
CA GLU A 124 13.28 -1.23 -9.58
C GLU A 124 12.42 -0.01 -9.93
N ASN A 125 11.26 -0.22 -10.55
CA ASN A 125 10.33 0.87 -10.83
C ASN A 125 9.76 1.47 -9.54
N ILE A 126 9.46 0.63 -8.54
CA ILE A 126 8.98 1.06 -7.23
C ILE A 126 10.08 1.85 -6.51
N LYS A 127 11.31 1.36 -6.50
CA LYS A 127 12.45 2.07 -5.92
C LYS A 127 12.65 3.44 -6.56
N ARG A 128 12.60 3.50 -7.90
CA ARG A 128 12.68 4.77 -8.63
C ARG A 128 11.54 5.72 -8.26
N PHE A 129 10.32 5.21 -8.14
CA PHE A 129 9.17 6.00 -7.71
C PHE A 129 9.35 6.57 -6.30
N TYR A 130 9.82 5.77 -5.33
CA TYR A 130 10.11 6.24 -3.97
C TYR A 130 11.21 7.31 -3.95
N GLN A 131 12.28 7.12 -4.73
CA GLN A 131 13.37 8.09 -4.86
C GLN A 131 12.85 9.41 -5.45
N GLN A 132 12.14 9.36 -6.56
CA GLN A 132 11.55 10.54 -7.19
C GLN A 132 10.58 11.28 -6.26
N SER A 133 9.79 10.53 -5.50
CA SER A 133 8.85 11.12 -4.52
C SER A 133 9.60 11.85 -3.40
N ALA A 134 10.67 11.29 -2.88
CA ALA A 134 11.51 11.92 -1.87
C ALA A 134 12.20 13.19 -2.42
N ASP A 135 12.71 13.14 -3.66
CA ASP A 135 13.38 14.26 -4.32
C ASP A 135 12.41 15.43 -4.62
N GLN A 136 11.19 15.12 -5.06
CA GLN A 136 10.14 16.11 -5.34
C GLN A 136 9.59 16.76 -4.07
N GLY A 137 9.54 16.01 -2.97
CA GLY A 137 9.05 16.47 -1.68
C GLY A 137 7.54 16.70 -1.62
N THR A 138 7.11 17.46 -0.64
CA THR A 138 5.70 17.71 -0.31
C THR A 138 5.04 18.69 -1.27
N ASN A 139 3.86 18.33 -1.79
CA ASN A 139 2.93 19.27 -2.42
C ASN A 139 1.88 19.69 -1.39
N GLN A 140 1.89 20.95 -1.00
CA GLN A 140 1.04 21.47 0.09
C GLN A 140 -0.46 21.39 -0.23
N GLU A 141 -0.87 21.64 -1.46
CA GLU A 141 -2.27 21.52 -1.88
C GLU A 141 -2.75 20.05 -1.75
N THR A 142 -1.94 19.09 -2.21
CA THR A 142 -2.26 17.67 -2.08
C THR A 142 -2.31 17.25 -0.62
N ARG A 143 -1.40 17.78 0.22
CA ARG A 143 -1.41 17.52 1.67
C ARG A 143 -2.67 18.00 2.34
N THR A 144 -3.10 19.24 2.07
CA THR A 144 -4.36 19.77 2.61
C THR A 144 -5.54 18.87 2.23
N LYS A 145 -5.65 18.52 0.94
CA LYS A 145 -6.70 17.63 0.45
C LYS A 145 -6.64 16.22 1.05
N LEU A 146 -5.45 15.70 1.33
CA LEU A 146 -5.28 14.42 2.02
C LEU A 146 -5.84 14.47 3.45
N ILE A 147 -5.52 15.54 4.21
CA ILE A 147 -6.02 15.74 5.57
C ILE A 147 -7.54 15.86 5.59
N GLU A 148 -8.11 16.65 4.68
CA GLU A 148 -9.55 16.82 4.53
C GLU A 148 -10.24 15.50 4.18
N TYR A 149 -9.70 14.75 3.23
CA TYR A 149 -10.21 13.44 2.85
C TYR A 149 -10.22 12.48 4.03
N CYS A 150 -9.11 12.32 4.75
CA CYS A 150 -9.04 11.42 5.90
C CYS A 150 -10.00 11.85 7.01
N SER A 151 -10.08 13.15 7.32
CA SER A 151 -11.00 13.69 8.31
C SER A 151 -12.47 13.41 7.95
N HIS A 152 -12.82 13.55 6.68
CA HIS A 152 -14.17 13.24 6.18
C HIS A 152 -14.46 11.73 6.29
N MET A 153 -13.52 10.89 5.85
CA MET A 153 -13.70 9.44 5.90
C MET A 153 -13.80 8.92 7.34
N ASP A 154 -13.01 9.46 8.25
CA ASP A 154 -13.08 9.13 9.69
C ASP A 154 -14.47 9.47 10.26
N HIS A 155 -14.98 10.66 9.93
CA HIS A 155 -16.32 11.08 10.37
C HIS A 155 -17.41 10.16 9.80
N VAL A 156 -17.42 9.91 8.50
CA VAL A 156 -18.44 9.09 7.83
C VAL A 156 -18.43 7.64 8.33
N ARG A 157 -17.25 7.09 8.63
CA ARG A 157 -17.06 5.70 9.05
C ARG A 157 -17.13 5.52 10.57
N GLY A 158 -17.12 6.60 11.35
CA GLY A 158 -17.06 6.53 12.83
C GLY A 158 -15.74 5.95 13.35
N ILE A 159 -14.63 6.16 12.64
CA ILE A 159 -13.30 5.64 12.98
C ILE A 159 -12.29 6.78 13.08
N ASN A 160 -11.06 6.46 13.49
CA ASN A 160 -9.96 7.42 13.50
C ASN A 160 -8.73 6.79 12.82
N ILE A 161 -8.22 7.42 11.78
CA ILE A 161 -7.05 6.96 11.01
C ILE A 161 -5.84 6.67 11.90
N GLN A 162 -5.65 7.40 12.99
CA GLN A 162 -4.52 7.19 13.91
C GLN A 162 -4.54 5.81 14.58
N ASN A 163 -5.72 5.16 14.69
CA ASN A 163 -5.85 3.81 15.21
C ASN A 163 -5.43 2.74 14.18
N TYR A 164 -5.39 3.10 12.90
CA TYR A 164 -5.10 2.19 11.78
C TYR A 164 -3.71 2.45 11.19
N ILE A 165 -3.34 3.73 11.06
CA ILE A 165 -2.09 4.18 10.43
C ILE A 165 -1.44 5.26 11.32
N PRO A 166 -0.97 4.90 12.54
CA PRO A 166 -0.47 5.88 13.52
C PRO A 166 0.73 6.69 13.01
N GLU A 167 1.51 6.14 12.10
CA GLU A 167 2.71 6.79 11.55
C GLU A 167 2.40 7.88 10.53
N LEU A 168 1.18 7.93 10.00
CA LEU A 168 0.81 8.91 8.98
C LEU A 168 0.78 10.35 9.55
N GLN A 169 0.55 10.52 10.86
CA GLN A 169 0.60 11.79 11.60
C GLN A 169 0.02 12.97 10.82
N LEU A 170 -1.26 12.90 10.48
CA LEU A 170 -2.00 13.98 9.84
C LEU A 170 -2.40 15.01 10.91
N ASN A 171 -1.46 15.83 11.38
CA ASN A 171 -1.75 16.86 12.36
C ASN A 171 -2.56 18.00 11.74
N THR A 172 -3.73 18.27 12.32
CA THR A 172 -4.60 19.41 11.98
C THR A 172 -3.99 20.77 12.34
N GLN A 173 -2.82 20.80 13.01
CA GLN A 173 -2.12 22.05 13.35
C GLN A 173 -1.57 22.79 12.11
N ASP A 174 -1.40 22.10 10.99
CA ASP A 174 -1.03 22.72 9.71
C ASP A 174 -2.14 23.64 9.13
N ARG A 175 -3.34 23.64 9.72
CA ARG A 175 -4.46 24.52 9.33
C ARG A 175 -4.31 26.00 9.71
N LYS A 176 -3.37 26.33 10.64
CA LYS A 176 -3.24 27.70 11.19
C LYS A 176 -2.26 28.59 10.46
N ILE A 177 -1.62 28.15 9.39
CA ILE A 177 -0.59 28.95 8.69
C ILE A 177 -1.18 29.83 7.58
N ASN A 178 -2.46 29.64 7.22
CA ASN A 178 -3.11 30.41 6.14
C ASN A 178 -4.49 31.00 6.55
N ALA A 179 -4.64 31.47 7.77
CA ALA A 179 -5.78 32.27 8.19
C ALA A 179 -5.38 33.74 8.45
#